data_c3da18cc8f22e3dfd28d5608c50bbf76
#
_entry.id   c3da18cc8f22e3dfd28d5608c50bbf76
#
_cell.length_a   1.000
_cell.length_b   1.000
_cell.length_c   1.000
_cell.angle_alpha   90.00
_cell.angle_beta   90.00
_cell.angle_gamma   90.00
#
_symmetry.space_group_name_H-M   'P 1'
#
loop_
_entity.id
_entity.type
_entity.pdbx_description
1 polymer ?
#
loop_
_entity_poly.entity_id
_entity_poly.type
_entity_poly.pdbx_seq_one_letter_code
_entity_poly.pdbx_strand_id
1 'polypeptide(L)'
;MKKTFLIAIVFFTTITSCKSFNFQLKEPIVIDSLDCPENGTCDFELIPNKSIEFKSDEFGNLYPVISDGDTTLFKYTFQKKPLKDTQDSNYTEIIYAELPAKISELSLANETLQNIKLYFGRLCYCKGATGYYPIKNGTFTITKASKDCVTFKVDFKITEVPQIISTIQQTVSLK
;
A
#
# COMPACT_ATOMS: atom_id res chain seq x y z
N MET A 1 -36.91 66.52 -30.91
CA MET A 1 -35.94 66.22 -29.81
C MET A 1 -36.22 64.84 -29.29
N LYS A 2 -35.49 63.79 -29.75
CA LYS A 2 -35.65 62.38 -29.34
C LYS A 2 -34.54 62.05 -28.39
N LYS A 3 -34.87 61.76 -27.13
CA LYS A 3 -33.92 61.28 -26.14
C LYS A 3 -33.80 59.76 -26.27
N THR A 4 -32.64 59.28 -26.71
CA THR A 4 -32.29 57.88 -26.76
C THR A 4 -31.78 57.44 -25.37
N PHE A 5 -32.51 56.51 -24.75
CA PHE A 5 -32.13 55.90 -23.46
C PHE A 5 -31.25 54.68 -23.75
N LEU A 6 -29.97 54.78 -23.38
CA LEU A 6 -28.99 53.67 -23.49
C LEU A 6 -29.07 52.83 -22.26
N ILE A 7 -29.63 51.61 -22.34
CA ILE A 7 -29.65 50.64 -21.27
C ILE A 7 -28.36 49.83 -21.36
N ALA A 8 -27.45 50.07 -20.42
CA ALA A 8 -26.25 49.23 -20.27
C ALA A 8 -26.62 47.97 -19.47
N ILE A 9 -26.66 46.83 -20.16
CA ILE A 9 -26.82 45.51 -19.52
C ILE A 9 -25.45 45.07 -19.03
N VAL A 10 -25.27 45.13 -17.70
CA VAL A 10 -24.09 44.57 -17.03
C VAL A 10 -24.27 43.06 -16.89
N PHE A 11 -23.55 42.31 -17.70
CA PHE A 11 -23.52 40.84 -17.63
C PHE A 11 -22.64 40.43 -16.44
N PHE A 12 -23.29 40.07 -15.34
CA PHE A 12 -22.62 39.56 -14.14
C PHE A 12 -22.31 38.06 -14.34
N THR A 13 -21.12 37.74 -14.84
CA THR A 13 -20.66 36.36 -14.97
C THR A 13 -20.23 35.84 -13.58
N THR A 14 -21.09 35.09 -12.95
CA THR A 14 -20.75 34.33 -11.74
C THR A 14 -19.84 33.15 -12.11
N ILE A 15 -18.55 33.30 -11.85
CA ILE A 15 -17.60 32.20 -11.93
C ILE A 15 -17.85 31.28 -10.74
N THR A 16 -18.58 30.19 -10.95
CA THR A 16 -18.67 29.09 -9.99
C THR A 16 -17.33 28.38 -9.96
N SER A 17 -16.46 28.75 -9.04
CA SER A 17 -15.25 28.02 -8.73
C SER A 17 -15.64 26.65 -8.15
N CYS A 18 -15.55 25.59 -8.95
CA CYS A 18 -15.54 24.21 -8.45
C CYS A 18 -14.30 24.05 -7.56
N LYS A 19 -14.49 24.10 -6.23
CA LYS A 19 -13.48 23.62 -5.30
C LYS A 19 -13.37 22.11 -5.50
N SER A 20 -12.30 21.66 -6.14
CA SER A 20 -11.87 20.27 -6.10
C SER A 20 -11.61 19.92 -4.63
N PHE A 21 -12.48 19.12 -4.06
CA PHE A 21 -12.29 18.58 -2.72
C PHE A 21 -11.21 17.51 -2.84
N ASN A 22 -9.94 17.89 -2.65
CA ASN A 22 -8.86 16.93 -2.49
C ASN A 22 -9.09 16.20 -1.17
N PHE A 23 -9.70 15.03 -1.24
CA PHE A 23 -9.74 14.09 -0.13
C PHE A 23 -8.32 13.53 0.01
N GLN A 24 -7.47 14.23 0.77
CA GLN A 24 -6.24 13.64 1.27
C GLN A 24 -6.65 12.63 2.32
N LEU A 25 -6.50 11.34 2.00
CA LEU A 25 -6.49 10.30 3.03
C LEU A 25 -5.36 10.70 4.00
N LYS A 26 -5.77 11.11 5.20
CA LYS A 26 -4.87 11.24 6.33
C LYS A 26 -4.24 9.86 6.53
N GLU A 27 -2.97 9.80 6.91
CA GLU A 27 -2.29 8.52 7.19
C GLU A 27 -3.19 7.66 8.08
N PRO A 28 -3.40 6.37 7.74
CA PRO A 28 -4.29 5.51 8.50
C PRO A 28 -3.75 5.38 9.92
N ILE A 29 -4.61 5.62 10.90
CA ILE A 29 -4.24 5.43 12.31
C ILE A 29 -4.35 3.93 12.60
N VAL A 30 -3.23 3.29 12.87
CA VAL A 30 -3.20 1.89 13.36
C VAL A 30 -3.78 1.87 14.77
N ILE A 31 -4.83 1.08 14.97
CA ILE A 31 -5.54 0.95 16.24
C ILE A 31 -5.07 -0.29 17.00
N ASP A 32 -4.80 -1.37 16.25
CA ASP A 32 -4.36 -2.65 16.79
C ASP A 32 -3.53 -3.39 15.74
N SER A 33 -2.47 -4.07 16.18
CA SER A 33 -1.57 -4.81 15.31
C SER A 33 -1.11 -6.09 15.98
N LEU A 34 -0.76 -7.09 15.17
CA LEU A 34 0.02 -8.23 15.66
C LEU A 34 1.41 -7.74 16.07
N ASP A 35 1.95 -8.31 17.15
CA ASP A 35 3.26 -7.93 17.64
C ASP A 35 4.36 -8.11 16.59
N CYS A 36 5.17 -7.08 16.44
CA CYS A 36 6.35 -7.13 15.60
C CYS A 36 7.41 -8.05 16.25
N PRO A 37 8.17 -8.86 15.47
CA PRO A 37 9.26 -9.65 16.01
C PRO A 37 10.24 -8.80 16.83
N GLU A 38 10.61 -9.25 18.03
CA GLU A 38 11.42 -8.49 19.00
C GLU A 38 12.77 -8.01 18.46
N ASN A 39 13.30 -8.72 17.44
CA ASN A 39 14.59 -8.40 16.83
C ASN A 39 14.48 -7.40 15.67
N GLY A 40 13.35 -6.68 15.54
CA GLY A 40 13.13 -5.73 14.45
C GLY A 40 12.14 -4.64 14.79
N THR A 41 11.76 -3.89 13.74
CA THR A 41 10.71 -2.88 13.72
C THR A 41 9.79 -3.16 12.57
N CYS A 42 8.50 -2.90 12.75
CA CYS A 42 7.48 -3.06 11.73
C CYS A 42 6.84 -1.73 11.43
N ASP A 43 6.55 -1.51 10.16
CA ASP A 43 5.85 -0.33 9.67
C ASP A 43 4.73 -0.74 8.72
N PHE A 44 3.60 -0.05 8.80
CA PHE A 44 2.42 -0.31 7.98
C PHE A 44 1.91 0.97 7.33
N GLU A 45 1.79 0.93 6.02
CA GLU A 45 1.34 2.06 5.22
C GLU A 45 0.19 1.66 4.28
N LEU A 46 -0.81 2.55 4.16
CA LEU A 46 -1.78 2.55 3.06
C LEU A 46 -1.56 3.83 2.26
N ILE A 47 -1.00 3.72 1.07
CA ILE A 47 -0.61 4.85 0.25
C ILE A 47 -1.65 5.03 -0.86
N PRO A 48 -2.52 6.05 -0.77
CA PRO A 48 -3.56 6.27 -1.76
C PRO A 48 -2.99 6.81 -3.07
N ASN A 49 -3.73 6.61 -4.15
CA ASN A 49 -3.40 7.08 -5.50
C ASN A 49 -2.03 6.56 -5.98
N LYS A 50 -1.69 5.33 -5.62
CA LYS A 50 -0.49 4.64 -6.07
C LYS A 50 -0.83 3.27 -6.62
N SER A 51 -0.23 2.96 -7.77
CA SER A 51 -0.22 1.64 -8.40
C SER A 51 1.19 1.06 -8.36
N ILE A 52 1.30 -0.26 -8.34
CA ILE A 52 2.57 -0.98 -8.36
C ILE A 52 2.63 -1.93 -9.54
N GLU A 53 3.79 -1.97 -10.19
CA GLU A 53 4.14 -2.95 -11.23
C GLU A 53 5.45 -3.63 -10.83
N PHE A 54 5.55 -4.93 -11.02
CA PHE A 54 6.82 -5.66 -10.85
C PHE A 54 7.43 -5.92 -12.21
N LYS A 55 8.58 -5.28 -12.45
CA LYS A 55 9.37 -5.43 -13.68
C LYS A 55 10.53 -6.37 -13.43
N SER A 56 11.04 -6.96 -14.51
CA SER A 56 12.22 -7.81 -14.49
C SER A 56 13.42 -7.04 -15.02
N ASP A 57 14.56 -7.18 -14.36
CA ASP A 57 15.84 -6.71 -14.88
C ASP A 57 16.40 -7.68 -15.94
N GLU A 58 17.57 -7.38 -16.49
CA GLU A 58 18.26 -8.21 -17.48
C GLU A 58 18.69 -9.59 -16.95
N PHE A 59 18.74 -9.76 -15.63
CA PHE A 59 19.08 -11.02 -14.95
C PHE A 59 17.84 -11.80 -14.50
N GLY A 60 16.63 -11.29 -14.78
CA GLY A 60 15.38 -11.90 -14.37
C GLY A 60 14.94 -11.60 -12.94
N ASN A 61 15.64 -10.71 -12.22
CA ASN A 61 15.22 -10.31 -10.87
C ASN A 61 14.07 -9.31 -10.94
N LEU A 62 13.04 -9.55 -10.14
CA LEU A 62 11.90 -8.64 -10.04
C LEU A 62 12.24 -7.43 -9.17
N TYR A 63 11.75 -6.27 -9.58
CA TYR A 63 11.79 -5.03 -8.80
C TYR A 63 10.47 -4.25 -8.93
N PRO A 64 10.02 -3.56 -7.85
CA PRO A 64 8.79 -2.79 -7.87
C PRO A 64 9.00 -1.44 -8.56
N VAL A 65 8.02 -1.04 -9.36
CA VAL A 65 7.87 0.31 -9.90
C VAL A 65 6.56 0.87 -9.38
N ILE A 66 6.64 1.87 -8.52
CA ILE A 66 5.48 2.56 -7.95
C ILE A 66 5.26 3.84 -8.73
N SER A 67 4.04 4.07 -9.18
CA SER A 67 3.62 5.24 -9.94
C SER A 67 2.30 5.80 -9.42
N ASP A 68 1.93 6.99 -9.88
CA ASP A 68 0.59 7.51 -9.64
C ASP A 68 -0.46 6.64 -10.34
N GLY A 69 -1.58 6.40 -9.65
CA GLY A 69 -2.67 5.54 -10.11
C GLY A 69 -3.94 5.79 -9.32
N ASP A 70 -4.99 5.03 -9.61
CA ASP A 70 -6.31 5.12 -9.00
C ASP A 70 -6.55 4.01 -7.94
N THR A 71 -5.49 3.42 -7.42
CA THR A 71 -5.50 2.35 -6.42
C THR A 71 -4.90 2.80 -5.10
N THR A 72 -4.95 1.95 -4.09
CA THR A 72 -4.29 2.13 -2.80
C THR A 72 -3.23 1.06 -2.63
N LEU A 73 -1.99 1.47 -2.42
CA LEU A 73 -0.89 0.56 -2.16
C LEU A 73 -0.86 0.19 -0.67
N PHE A 74 -1.07 -1.08 -0.37
CA PHE A 74 -0.78 -1.70 0.91
C PHE A 74 0.71 -2.00 0.97
N LYS A 75 1.40 -1.54 2.01
CA LYS A 75 2.80 -1.81 2.24
C LYS A 75 3.02 -2.13 3.71
N TYR A 76 3.64 -3.28 3.96
CA TYR A 76 4.11 -3.67 5.29
C TYR A 76 5.61 -3.92 5.23
N THR A 77 6.36 -3.32 6.13
CA THR A 77 7.82 -3.43 6.19
C THR A 77 8.25 -3.96 7.55
N PHE A 78 9.02 -5.03 7.55
CA PHE A 78 9.77 -5.48 8.70
C PHE A 78 11.26 -5.19 8.47
N GLN A 79 11.89 -4.51 9.39
CA GLN A 79 13.32 -4.22 9.37
C GLN A 79 13.99 -4.83 10.61
N LYS A 80 14.86 -5.81 10.39
CA LYS A 80 15.62 -6.44 11.45
C LYS A 80 16.63 -5.44 12.02
N LYS A 81 16.80 -5.45 13.35
CA LYS A 81 17.83 -4.65 14.01
C LYS A 81 19.23 -5.11 13.53
N PRO A 82 20.07 -4.20 13.02
CA PRO A 82 21.41 -4.55 12.58
C PRO A 82 22.23 -5.16 13.72
N LEU A 83 23.10 -6.10 13.38
CA LEU A 83 24.06 -6.62 14.34
C LEU A 83 25.12 -5.56 14.63
N LYS A 84 25.47 -5.41 15.90
CA LYS A 84 26.52 -4.48 16.33
C LYS A 84 27.84 -4.85 15.64
N ASP A 85 28.58 -3.86 15.19
CA ASP A 85 29.92 -4.00 14.57
C ASP A 85 29.94 -4.86 13.29
N THR A 86 28.81 -4.95 12.55
CA THR A 86 28.70 -5.69 11.29
C THR A 86 28.17 -4.77 10.20
N GLN A 87 28.93 -4.58 9.10
CA GLN A 87 28.57 -3.65 8.02
C GLN A 87 27.39 -4.14 7.18
N ASP A 88 27.29 -5.42 6.89
CA ASP A 88 26.32 -5.99 5.93
C ASP A 88 25.18 -6.76 6.62
N SER A 89 24.79 -6.35 7.83
CA SER A 89 23.75 -7.02 8.63
C SER A 89 22.34 -6.51 8.37
N ASN A 90 22.16 -5.60 7.43
CA ASN A 90 20.84 -5.08 7.06
C ASN A 90 19.97 -6.17 6.46
N TYR A 91 18.75 -6.29 7.01
CA TYR A 91 17.76 -7.25 6.54
C TYR A 91 16.36 -6.61 6.60
N THR A 92 15.68 -6.62 5.48
CA THR A 92 14.32 -6.06 5.37
C THR A 92 13.42 -7.02 4.61
N GLU A 93 12.21 -7.22 5.12
CA GLU A 93 11.11 -7.86 4.41
C GLU A 93 10.03 -6.82 4.11
N ILE A 94 9.50 -6.84 2.90
CA ILE A 94 8.45 -5.90 2.48
C ILE A 94 7.34 -6.71 1.84
N ILE A 95 6.11 -6.45 2.24
CA ILE A 95 4.93 -7.04 1.62
C ILE A 95 4.14 -5.92 0.94
N TYR A 96 3.89 -6.08 -0.37
CA TYR A 96 3.09 -5.18 -1.17
C TYR A 96 1.80 -5.83 -1.62
N ALA A 97 0.71 -5.05 -1.66
CA ALA A 97 -0.51 -5.39 -2.39
C ALA A 97 -1.12 -4.13 -3.00
N GLU A 98 -1.71 -4.25 -4.19
CA GLU A 98 -2.47 -3.20 -4.84
C GLU A 98 -3.97 -3.41 -4.59
N LEU A 99 -4.59 -2.49 -3.86
CA LEU A 99 -5.98 -2.57 -3.45
C LEU A 99 -6.83 -1.55 -4.23
N PRO A 100 -8.14 -1.77 -4.39
CA PRO A 100 -9.02 -0.73 -4.92
C PRO A 100 -8.92 0.57 -4.10
N ALA A 101 -9.11 1.73 -4.73
CA ALA A 101 -9.08 3.04 -4.05
C ALA A 101 -10.04 3.09 -2.85
N LYS A 102 -11.22 2.48 -3.00
CA LYS A 102 -12.17 2.31 -1.91
C LYS A 102 -11.97 0.95 -1.24
N ILE A 103 -11.40 0.96 -0.05
CA ILE A 103 -11.20 -0.25 0.75
C ILE A 103 -12.57 -0.82 1.15
N SER A 104 -12.77 -2.09 0.88
CA SER A 104 -13.97 -2.87 1.22
C SER A 104 -13.59 -4.27 1.67
N GLU A 105 -14.54 -5.04 2.19
CA GLU A 105 -14.32 -6.42 2.57
C GLU A 105 -13.82 -7.24 1.38
N LEU A 106 -12.81 -8.05 1.62
CA LEU A 106 -12.11 -8.86 0.61
C LEU A 106 -11.64 -10.17 1.24
N SER A 107 -11.69 -11.25 0.48
CA SER A 107 -11.10 -12.52 0.87
C SER A 107 -10.51 -13.20 -0.37
N LEU A 108 -9.20 -13.35 -0.38
CA LEU A 108 -8.42 -13.98 -1.45
C LEU A 108 -7.54 -15.08 -0.86
N ALA A 109 -7.28 -16.12 -1.66
CA ALA A 109 -6.42 -17.20 -1.28
C ALA A 109 -5.62 -17.73 -2.48
N ASN A 110 -4.40 -18.16 -2.21
CA ASN A 110 -3.53 -18.84 -3.16
C ASN A 110 -3.38 -18.06 -4.48
N GLU A 111 -3.67 -18.65 -5.62
CA GLU A 111 -3.50 -18.04 -6.94
C GLU A 111 -4.29 -16.72 -7.10
N THR A 112 -5.42 -16.56 -6.38
CA THR A 112 -6.20 -15.31 -6.45
C THR A 112 -5.53 -14.12 -5.75
N LEU A 113 -4.49 -14.36 -4.97
CA LEU A 113 -3.66 -13.30 -4.35
C LEU A 113 -2.98 -12.42 -5.41
N GLN A 114 -2.76 -12.95 -6.61
CA GLN A 114 -2.16 -12.17 -7.70
C GLN A 114 -3.13 -11.16 -8.32
N ASN A 115 -4.44 -11.25 -8.05
CA ASN A 115 -5.42 -10.22 -8.43
C ASN A 115 -5.15 -8.87 -7.76
N ILE A 116 -4.48 -8.89 -6.60
CA ILE A 116 -4.03 -7.69 -5.88
C ILE A 116 -2.51 -7.53 -5.92
N LYS A 117 -1.82 -8.21 -6.83
CA LYS A 117 -0.35 -8.17 -6.96
C LYS A 117 0.34 -8.32 -5.60
N LEU A 118 -0.04 -9.37 -4.83
CA LEU A 118 0.56 -9.63 -3.52
C LEU A 118 1.97 -10.18 -3.69
N TYR A 119 2.96 -9.42 -3.26
CA TYR A 119 4.39 -9.75 -3.40
C TYR A 119 5.12 -9.62 -2.08
N PHE A 120 6.11 -10.48 -1.90
CA PHE A 120 7.07 -10.48 -0.82
C PHE A 120 8.43 -10.03 -1.34
N GLY A 121 9.01 -9.01 -0.73
CA GLY A 121 10.37 -8.55 -0.96
C GLY A 121 11.30 -8.98 0.17
N ARG A 122 12.44 -9.57 -0.14
CA ARG A 122 13.52 -9.86 0.80
C ARG A 122 14.77 -9.12 0.39
N LEU A 123 15.17 -8.14 1.18
CA LEU A 123 16.30 -7.27 0.91
C LEU A 123 17.39 -7.50 1.97
N CYS A 124 18.47 -8.11 1.56
CA CYS A 124 19.60 -8.41 2.42
C CYS A 124 20.88 -8.58 1.59
N TYR A 125 22.02 -8.52 2.24
CA TYR A 125 23.28 -8.95 1.64
C TYR A 125 23.39 -10.50 1.65
N CYS A 126 22.45 -11.14 0.96
CA CYS A 126 22.26 -12.59 0.95
C CYS A 126 22.41 -13.11 -0.49
N LYS A 127 23.51 -13.72 -0.82
CA LYS A 127 23.79 -14.22 -2.17
C LYS A 127 22.66 -15.15 -2.67
N GLY A 128 22.03 -14.78 -3.78
CA GLY A 128 20.99 -15.57 -4.45
C GLY A 128 19.64 -15.64 -3.69
N ALA A 129 19.45 -14.82 -2.64
CA ALA A 129 18.22 -14.86 -1.85
C ALA A 129 17.66 -13.45 -1.55
N THR A 130 18.11 -12.43 -2.27
CA THR A 130 17.52 -11.09 -2.28
C THR A 130 16.62 -10.94 -3.51
N GLY A 131 15.53 -10.18 -3.40
CA GLY A 131 14.61 -9.93 -4.52
C GLY A 131 13.15 -9.90 -4.10
N TYR A 132 12.26 -9.90 -5.10
CA TYR A 132 10.81 -9.89 -4.91
C TYR A 132 10.19 -11.15 -5.48
N TYR A 133 9.23 -11.72 -4.75
CA TYR A 133 8.62 -13.02 -5.03
C TYR A 133 7.09 -12.89 -4.97
N PRO A 134 6.34 -13.40 -5.97
CA PRO A 134 4.89 -13.42 -5.90
C PRO A 134 4.42 -14.36 -4.79
N ILE A 135 3.53 -13.89 -3.93
CA ILE A 135 2.93 -14.74 -2.90
C ILE A 135 1.79 -15.54 -3.55
N LYS A 136 1.97 -16.85 -3.65
CA LYS A 136 0.99 -17.78 -4.25
C LYS A 136 0.39 -18.75 -3.25
N ASN A 137 0.92 -18.81 -2.03
CA ASN A 137 0.43 -19.69 -0.97
C ASN A 137 0.06 -18.86 0.25
N GLY A 138 -1.23 -18.83 0.58
CA GLY A 138 -1.71 -18.08 1.73
C GLY A 138 -3.10 -17.49 1.54
N THR A 139 -3.43 -16.51 2.40
CA THR A 139 -4.69 -15.78 2.39
C THR A 139 -4.45 -14.30 2.61
N PHE A 140 -5.29 -13.47 2.01
CA PHE A 140 -5.37 -12.03 2.26
C PHE A 140 -6.83 -11.69 2.52
N THR A 141 -7.13 -11.14 3.70
CA THR A 141 -8.50 -10.77 4.06
C THR A 141 -8.55 -9.33 4.54
N ILE A 142 -9.64 -8.65 4.19
CA ILE A 142 -10.05 -7.37 4.75
C ILE A 142 -11.42 -7.59 5.36
N THR A 143 -11.55 -7.37 6.67
CA THR A 143 -12.81 -7.50 7.38
C THR A 143 -13.18 -6.19 8.04
N LYS A 144 -14.47 -5.91 8.13
CA LYS A 144 -14.97 -4.73 8.82
C LYS A 144 -14.88 -4.94 10.33
N ALA A 145 -14.07 -4.14 11.01
CA ALA A 145 -13.94 -4.16 12.47
C ALA A 145 -14.99 -3.27 13.15
N SER A 146 -15.32 -2.10 12.56
CA SER A 146 -16.38 -1.18 13.00
C SER A 146 -16.84 -0.29 11.84
N LYS A 147 -17.63 0.76 12.12
CA LYS A 147 -18.16 1.66 11.08
C LYS A 147 -17.07 2.26 10.19
N ASP A 148 -15.93 2.63 10.81
CA ASP A 148 -14.85 3.36 10.14
C ASP A 148 -13.50 2.63 10.25
N CYS A 149 -13.49 1.38 10.74
CA CYS A 149 -12.29 0.58 10.95
C CYS A 149 -12.36 -0.74 10.18
N VAL A 150 -11.23 -1.12 9.62
CA VAL A 150 -11.05 -2.42 8.95
C VAL A 150 -9.83 -3.13 9.52
N THR A 151 -9.88 -4.45 9.50
CA THR A 151 -8.74 -5.31 9.83
C THR A 151 -8.23 -5.97 8.57
N PHE A 152 -6.97 -5.77 8.28
CA PHE A 152 -6.19 -6.51 7.29
C PHE A 152 -5.57 -7.73 7.97
N LYS A 153 -5.72 -8.90 7.39
CA LYS A 153 -5.01 -10.09 7.82
C LYS A 153 -4.40 -10.78 6.60
N VAL A 154 -3.11 -11.07 6.67
CA VAL A 154 -2.34 -11.77 5.64
C VAL A 154 -1.63 -12.94 6.31
N ASP A 155 -1.88 -14.14 5.85
CA ASP A 155 -1.13 -15.35 6.21
C ASP A 155 -0.50 -15.90 4.93
N PHE A 156 0.81 -16.12 4.89
CA PHE A 156 1.48 -16.55 3.66
C PHE A 156 2.76 -17.34 3.92
N LYS A 157 3.15 -18.10 2.90
CA LYS A 157 4.42 -18.83 2.90
C LYS A 157 5.14 -18.65 1.57
N ILE A 158 6.42 -18.28 1.65
CA ILE A 158 7.37 -18.25 0.53
C ILE A 158 8.18 -19.54 0.57
N THR A 159 8.33 -20.17 -0.59
CA THR A 159 9.12 -21.41 -0.73
C THR A 159 10.49 -21.17 -1.33
N GLU A 160 10.67 -20.06 -2.04
CA GLU A 160 11.88 -19.70 -2.78
C GLU A 160 13.01 -19.23 -1.87
N VAL A 161 12.65 -18.55 -0.77
CA VAL A 161 13.63 -17.96 0.17
C VAL A 161 13.11 -18.07 1.61
N PRO A 162 14.01 -18.05 2.61
CA PRO A 162 13.60 -17.93 4.01
C PRO A 162 12.85 -16.62 4.29
N GLN A 163 11.85 -16.67 5.16
CA GLN A 163 11.07 -15.50 5.62
C GLN A 163 11.03 -15.45 7.15
N ILE A 164 10.89 -14.25 7.71
CA ILE A 164 10.63 -14.00 9.13
C ILE A 164 9.15 -13.72 9.33
N ILE A 165 8.59 -12.86 8.49
CA ILE A 165 7.17 -12.51 8.54
C ILE A 165 6.37 -13.54 7.73
N SER A 166 5.42 -14.19 8.38
CA SER A 166 4.47 -15.12 7.75
C SER A 166 3.01 -14.73 8.01
N THR A 167 2.77 -13.86 8.99
CA THR A 167 1.44 -13.37 9.35
C THR A 167 1.52 -11.87 9.62
N ILE A 168 0.55 -11.15 9.10
CA ILE A 168 0.34 -9.71 9.35
C ILE A 168 -1.10 -9.55 9.79
N GLN A 169 -1.32 -8.77 10.86
CA GLN A 169 -2.65 -8.32 11.25
C GLN A 169 -2.57 -6.86 11.66
N GLN A 170 -3.39 -6.02 10.99
CA GLN A 170 -3.42 -4.58 11.23
C GLN A 170 -4.87 -4.10 11.23
N THR A 171 -5.30 -3.50 12.32
CA THR A 171 -6.61 -2.84 12.40
C THR A 171 -6.41 -1.33 12.33
N VAL A 172 -7.03 -0.71 11.34
CA VAL A 172 -6.82 0.72 11.04
C VAL A 172 -8.13 1.47 10.90
N SER A 173 -8.10 2.76 11.23
CA SER A 173 -9.16 3.70 10.91
C SER A 173 -8.93 4.28 9.51
N LEU A 174 -9.99 4.28 8.71
CA LEU A 174 -10.00 4.83 7.34
C LEU A 174 -10.53 6.27 7.29
N LYS A 175 -10.51 6.99 8.42
CA LYS A 175 -10.97 8.39 8.54
C LYS A 175 -9.88 9.39 8.19
#